data_5ac900b560096f9cd3cd7d044e3c6448
#
_entry.id   5ac900b560096f9cd3cd7d044e3c6448
#
_cell.length_a   1.000
_cell.length_b   1.000
_cell.length_c   1.000
_cell.angle_alpha   90.00
_cell.angle_beta   90.00
_cell.angle_gamma   90.00
#
_symmetry.space_group_name_H-M   'P 1'
#
loop_
_entity.id
_entity.type
_entity.pdbx_description
1 polymer ?
#
loop_
_entity_poly.entity_id
_entity_poly.type
_entity_poly.pdbx_seq_one_letter_code
_entity_poly.pdbx_strand_id
1 'polypeptide(L)' 'MTSSDMVRELCEKMNISLAELCRRIGQTPQNFNKKLKRGTVSFDEMMEIAESVGVKYEQAFILPDGEKIGKK' A
#
# COMPACT_ATOMS: atom_id res chain seq x y z
N MET A 1 -0.30 -11.92 5.92
CA MET A 1 -0.20 -10.45 6.09
C MET A 1 -1.27 -9.78 5.25
N THR A 2 -2.06 -8.90 5.83
CA THR A 2 -3.12 -8.17 5.12
C THR A 2 -2.57 -6.89 4.52
N SER A 3 -3.34 -6.26 3.62
CA SER A 3 -2.98 -4.94 3.07
C SER A 3 -2.80 -3.91 4.18
N SER A 4 -3.65 -3.99 5.20
CA SER A 4 -3.57 -3.11 6.36
C SER A 4 -2.24 -3.27 7.10
N ASP A 5 -1.83 -4.51 7.34
CA ASP A 5 -0.56 -4.80 8.00
C ASP A 5 0.61 -4.30 7.18
N MET A 6 0.55 -4.49 5.86
CA MET A 6 1.60 -4.03 4.95
C MET A 6 1.78 -2.51 5.01
N VAL A 7 0.67 -1.78 4.99
CA VAL A 7 0.71 -0.31 5.04
C VAL A 7 1.29 0.16 6.38
N ARG A 8 0.87 -0.44 7.48
CA ARG A 8 1.37 -0.07 8.80
C ARG A 8 2.86 -0.35 8.94
N GLU A 9 3.30 -1.50 8.46
CA GLU A 9 4.71 -1.84 8.49
C GLU A 9 5.54 -0.89 7.62
N LEU A 10 5.02 -0.51 6.46
CA LEU A 10 5.67 0.48 5.60
C LEU A 10 5.86 1.81 6.34
N CYS A 11 4.81 2.29 7.01
CA CYS A 11 4.89 3.53 7.77
C CYS A 11 5.98 3.45 8.86
N GLU A 12 6.06 2.32 9.57
CA GLU A 12 7.11 2.12 10.57
C GLU A 12 8.49 2.20 9.96
N LYS A 13 8.71 1.48 8.87
CA LYS A 13 10.02 1.42 8.22
C LYS A 13 10.42 2.76 7.61
N MET A 14 9.46 3.52 7.11
CA MET A 14 9.71 4.84 6.55
C MET A 14 9.69 5.95 7.61
N ASN A 15 9.41 5.57 8.85
CA ASN A 15 9.41 6.49 10.01
C ASN A 15 8.45 7.65 9.83
N ILE A 16 7.24 7.37 9.32
CA ILE A 16 6.17 8.35 9.18
C ILE A 16 4.91 7.84 9.87
N SER A 17 4.04 8.77 10.27
CA SER A 17 2.75 8.40 10.84
C SER A 17 1.75 8.07 9.73
N LEU A 18 0.71 7.31 10.08
CA LEU A 18 -0.37 7.03 9.15
C LEU A 18 -1.07 8.31 8.71
N ALA A 19 -1.22 9.27 9.62
CA ALA A 19 -1.81 10.58 9.29
C ALA A 19 -0.98 11.32 8.24
N GLU A 20 0.36 11.27 8.34
CA GLU A 20 1.24 11.87 7.35
C GLU A 20 1.11 11.19 5.99
N LEU A 21 1.03 9.86 5.98
CA LEU A 21 0.81 9.12 4.75
C LEU A 21 -0.50 9.54 4.09
N CYS A 22 -1.58 9.63 4.86
CA CYS A 22 -2.89 10.05 4.36
C CYS A 22 -2.82 11.43 3.71
N ARG A 23 -2.10 12.35 4.33
CA ARG A 23 -1.93 13.69 3.80
C ARG A 23 -1.23 13.67 2.45
N ARG A 24 -0.19 12.85 2.32
CA ARG A 24 0.59 12.74 1.08
C ARG A 24 -0.24 12.20 -0.09
N ILE A 25 -1.15 11.28 0.19
CA ILE A 25 -1.99 10.67 -0.85
C ILE A 25 -3.35 11.35 -1.00
N GLY A 26 -3.58 12.45 -0.28
CA GLY A 26 -4.79 13.25 -0.42
C GLY A 26 -6.04 12.63 0.18
N GLN A 27 -5.90 11.79 1.19
CA GLN A 27 -7.03 11.16 1.88
C GLN A 27 -7.11 11.61 3.33
N THR A 28 -8.31 11.56 3.90
CA THR A 28 -8.47 11.81 5.33
C THR A 28 -8.13 10.55 6.12
N PRO A 29 -7.55 10.68 7.33
CA PRO A 29 -7.25 9.51 8.15
C PRO A 29 -8.48 8.66 8.44
N GLN A 30 -9.64 9.26 8.64
CA GLN A 30 -10.89 8.52 8.90
C GLN A 30 -11.28 7.64 7.73
N ASN A 31 -11.29 8.18 6.52
CA ASN A 31 -11.64 7.42 5.33
C ASN A 31 -10.65 6.30 5.05
N PHE A 32 -9.37 6.61 5.19
CA PHE A 32 -8.32 5.63 4.95
C PHE A 32 -8.37 4.48 5.97
N ASN A 33 -8.59 4.80 7.24
CA ASN A 33 -8.76 3.79 8.28
C ASN A 33 -9.93 2.84 7.98
N LYS A 34 -11.03 3.36 7.46
CA LYS A 34 -12.16 2.53 7.05
C LYS A 34 -11.76 1.55 5.94
N LYS A 35 -11.01 2.02 4.95
CA LYS A 35 -10.51 1.15 3.88
C LYS A 35 -9.58 0.08 4.42
N LEU A 36 -8.69 0.42 5.32
CA LEU A 36 -7.78 -0.54 5.94
C LEU A 36 -8.55 -1.62 6.70
N LYS A 37 -9.55 -1.23 7.49
CA LYS A 37 -10.36 -2.19 8.26
C LYS A 37 -11.13 -3.14 7.36
N ARG A 38 -11.64 -2.65 6.22
CA ARG A 38 -12.41 -3.45 5.27
C ARG A 38 -11.55 -4.26 4.32
N GLY A 39 -10.26 -3.97 4.27
CA GLY A 39 -9.35 -4.59 3.31
C GLY A 39 -9.64 -4.17 1.88
N THR A 40 -10.14 -2.95 1.67
CA THR A 40 -10.55 -2.46 0.36
C THR A 40 -9.55 -1.51 -0.29
N VAL A 41 -8.31 -1.51 0.17
CA VAL A 41 -7.25 -0.73 -0.46
C VAL A 41 -6.92 -1.36 -1.81
N SER A 42 -7.16 -0.62 -2.89
CA SER A 42 -6.97 -1.12 -4.24
C SER A 42 -5.48 -1.16 -4.63
N PHE A 43 -5.19 -1.86 -5.73
CA PHE A 43 -3.84 -1.87 -6.28
C PHE A 43 -3.36 -0.44 -6.60
N ASP A 44 -4.23 0.36 -7.22
CA ASP A 44 -3.87 1.74 -7.59
C ASP A 44 -3.57 2.58 -6.35
N GLU A 45 -4.32 2.39 -5.27
CA GLU A 45 -4.06 3.07 -4.01
C GLU A 45 -2.73 2.63 -3.39
N MET A 46 -2.40 1.34 -3.47
CA MET A 46 -1.11 0.84 -3.00
C MET A 46 0.04 1.43 -3.81
N MET A 47 -0.16 1.60 -5.11
CA MET A 47 0.83 2.27 -5.97
C MET A 47 1.04 3.73 -5.57
N GLU A 48 -0.04 4.46 -5.30
CA GLU A 48 0.04 5.85 -4.82
C GLU A 48 0.80 5.94 -3.50
N ILE A 49 0.51 5.02 -2.58
CA ILE A 49 1.22 4.95 -1.30
C ILE A 49 2.71 4.76 -1.53
N ALA A 50 3.07 3.81 -2.38
CA ALA A 50 4.47 3.52 -2.68
C ALA A 50 5.18 4.73 -3.27
N GLU A 51 4.55 5.39 -4.24
CA GLU A 51 5.11 6.59 -4.86
C GLU A 51 5.31 7.72 -3.87
N SER A 52 4.38 7.89 -2.93
CA SER A 52 4.44 8.97 -1.94
C SER A 52 5.63 8.86 -0.99
N VAL A 53 6.16 7.66 -0.81
CA VAL A 53 7.30 7.41 0.09
C VAL A 53 8.55 6.93 -0.66
N GLY A 54 8.50 6.90 -1.99
CA GLY A 54 9.66 6.59 -2.81
C GLY A 54 10.05 5.12 -2.88
N VAL A 55 9.09 4.21 -2.70
CA VAL A 55 9.32 2.78 -2.82
C VAL A 55 8.50 2.19 -3.96
N LYS A 56 8.77 0.94 -4.32
CA LYS A 56 8.04 0.23 -5.37
C LYS A 56 7.04 -0.72 -4.75
N TYR A 57 5.92 -0.93 -5.44
CA TYR A 57 4.91 -1.91 -5.06
C TYR A 57 4.67 -2.87 -6.22
N GLU A 58 4.62 -4.17 -5.94
CA GLU A 58 4.37 -5.20 -6.92
C GLU A 58 3.23 -6.11 -6.50
N GLN A 59 2.38 -6.48 -7.46
CA GLN A 59 1.46 -7.61 -7.36
C GLN A 59 1.68 -8.48 -8.58
N ALA A 60 1.90 -9.77 -8.38
CA ALA A 60 2.25 -10.66 -9.48
C ALA A 60 1.78 -12.08 -9.25
N PHE A 61 1.43 -12.76 -10.34
CA PHE A 61 1.37 -14.21 -10.34
C PHE A 61 2.76 -14.75 -10.60
N ILE A 62 3.16 -15.75 -9.84
CA ILE A 62 4.45 -16.42 -10.05
C ILE A 62 4.14 -17.80 -10.62
N LEU A 63 4.57 -18.03 -11.87
CA LEU A 63 4.33 -19.29 -12.57
C LEU A 63 5.31 -20.35 -12.12
N PRO A 64 5.00 -21.66 -12.39
CA PRO A 64 5.88 -22.74 -11.94
C PRO A 64 7.31 -22.67 -12.50
N ASP A 65 7.50 -22.03 -13.66
CA ASP A 65 8.83 -21.85 -14.26
C ASP A 65 9.58 -20.64 -13.72
N GLY A 66 9.00 -19.92 -12.76
CA GLY A 66 9.59 -18.72 -12.18
C GLY A 66 9.22 -17.42 -12.87
N GLU A 67 8.48 -17.48 -13.97
CA GLU A 67 8.00 -16.29 -14.66
C GLU A 67 6.97 -15.55 -13.82
N LYS A 68 7.00 -14.22 -13.89
CA LYS A 68 6.04 -13.36 -13.18
C LYS A 68 5.13 -12.65 -14.16
N ILE A 69 3.83 -12.64 -13.87
CA ILE A 69 2.85 -11.83 -14.58
C ILE A 69 2.37 -10.79 -13.57
N GLY A 70 2.82 -9.56 -13.72
CA GLY A 70 2.55 -8.50 -12.78
C GLY A 70 1.76 -7.36 -13.39
N LYS A 71 1.04 -6.65 -12.54
CA LYS A 71 0.37 -5.42 -12.92
C LYS A 71 1.34 -4.26 -12.72
N LYS A 72 1.49 -3.46 -13.74
CA LYS A 72 2.37 -2.28 -13.70
C LYS A 72 1.65 -1.05 -13.24
#